data_1d6ef773c819d187805911a5312e2db0
#
_entry.id   1d6ef773c819d187805911a5312e2db0
#
_cell.length_a   1.000
_cell.length_b   1.000
_cell.length_c   1.000
_cell.angle_alpha   90.00
_cell.angle_beta   90.00
_cell.angle_gamma   90.00
#
_symmetry.space_group_name_H-M   'P 1'
#
loop_
_entity.id
_entity.type
_entity.pdbx_description
1 polymer ?
#
loop_
_entity_poly.entity_id
_entity_poly.type
_entity_poly.pdbx_seq_one_letter_code
_entity_poly.pdbx_strand_id
1 'polypeptide(L)'
;VEAAAPTVKAMAYTKPRIDTNPAVFLENAVRASLGDESARQYLPAASDTDTTDVAGLVPTRQLTEIINNKSTSGRPSIDAISAGTLPDAGFKFQIPRVKAVPTVAETAEKAAFSDTQVEIEYLDVDVKKYAGMQLFDVEVLDRTSPAFFAELQSLMADAYAKATNVAVRTAIQTGASADGTAITLPWDGAEMAGFIARASDSIYTNTLRFAQSVIVSPTQWSNIMGMVDSQNRPLFIASQPQNAAGSVSQSLRGSLLGLDLYVDYSLTGVADGSIIVVNRDSYTWYESPRLQLRADKVGTGQVEVGYYGYGAIATKAAAGAFKFNNAA
;
A
#
# COMPACT_ATOMS: atom_id res chain seq x y z
N VAL A 1 46.00 18.16 48.43
CA VAL A 1 46.77 16.99 47.97
C VAL A 1 45.82 16.26 46.98
N GLU A 2 46.01 16.56 45.73
CA GLU A 2 45.25 16.02 44.66
C GLU A 2 45.84 14.65 44.27
N ALA A 3 45.07 13.59 44.44
CA ALA A 3 45.52 12.23 44.14
C ALA A 3 45.48 12.05 42.59
N ALA A 4 46.65 11.85 42.00
CA ALA A 4 46.80 11.57 40.58
C ALA A 4 46.09 10.24 40.22
N ALA A 5 45.24 10.30 39.23
CA ALA A 5 44.54 9.12 38.68
C ALA A 5 45.55 8.09 38.14
N PRO A 6 45.33 6.80 38.35
CA PRO A 6 46.25 5.77 37.87
C PRO A 6 46.27 5.75 36.34
N THR A 7 47.41 6.07 35.76
CA THR A 7 47.66 5.90 34.32
C THR A 7 47.71 4.42 34.01
N VAL A 8 46.66 3.88 33.40
CA VAL A 8 46.68 2.53 32.81
C VAL A 8 47.62 2.58 31.61
N LYS A 9 48.81 2.02 31.74
CA LYS A 9 49.70 1.80 30.58
C LYS A 9 49.01 0.80 29.65
N ALA A 10 48.62 1.28 28.47
CA ALA A 10 48.19 0.41 27.42
C ALA A 10 49.34 -0.60 27.16
N MET A 11 49.09 -1.89 27.36
CA MET A 11 50.01 -2.93 26.92
C MET A 11 50.18 -2.79 25.42
N ALA A 12 51.36 -2.41 24.98
CA ALA A 12 51.72 -2.42 23.56
C ALA A 12 51.66 -3.88 23.09
N TYR A 13 50.69 -4.20 22.28
CA TYR A 13 50.58 -5.48 21.57
C TYR A 13 51.81 -5.59 20.66
N THR A 14 52.81 -6.35 21.06
CA THR A 14 53.94 -6.70 20.22
C THR A 14 53.45 -7.87 19.34
N LYS A 15 53.15 -7.56 18.09
CA LYS A 15 52.80 -8.57 17.08
C LYS A 15 53.90 -9.62 17.10
N PRO A 16 53.62 -10.93 17.31
CA PRO A 16 54.66 -11.96 17.22
C PRO A 16 55.30 -11.83 15.85
N ARG A 17 56.65 -11.81 15.81
CA ARG A 17 57.42 -11.82 14.58
C ARG A 17 57.21 -13.20 13.93
N ILE A 18 56.20 -13.27 13.14
CA ILE A 18 56.09 -14.31 12.09
C ILE A 18 57.14 -13.88 11.06
N ASP A 19 58.11 -14.73 10.81
CA ASP A 19 59.06 -14.48 9.75
C ASP A 19 58.33 -14.39 8.45
N THR A 20 58.17 -13.17 7.93
CA THR A 20 57.31 -12.83 6.82
C THR A 20 57.96 -13.14 5.44
N ASN A 21 58.94 -14.05 5.44
CA ASN A 21 59.47 -14.54 4.19
C ASN A 21 58.54 -15.65 3.66
N PRO A 22 57.72 -15.38 2.61
CA PRO A 22 56.73 -16.34 2.11
C PRO A 22 57.36 -17.68 1.68
N ALA A 23 58.62 -17.67 1.30
CA ALA A 23 59.36 -18.87 0.88
C ALA A 23 59.67 -19.79 2.08
N VAL A 24 60.09 -19.21 3.22
CA VAL A 24 60.38 -19.96 4.46
C VAL A 24 59.07 -20.50 5.07
N PHE A 25 58.01 -19.75 5.01
CA PHE A 25 56.71 -20.22 5.47
C PHE A 25 56.18 -21.39 4.61
N LEU A 26 56.31 -21.29 3.30
CA LEU A 26 55.90 -22.35 2.36
C LEU A 26 56.75 -23.61 2.56
N GLU A 27 58.09 -23.47 2.74
CA GLU A 27 59.00 -24.58 3.00
C GLU A 27 58.62 -25.31 4.29
N ASN A 28 58.37 -24.59 5.37
CA ASN A 28 57.95 -25.17 6.66
C ASN A 28 56.54 -25.79 6.56
N ALA A 29 55.61 -25.21 5.83
CA ALA A 29 54.29 -25.77 5.60
C ALA A 29 54.37 -27.11 4.82
N VAL A 30 55.21 -27.19 3.80
CA VAL A 30 55.44 -28.45 3.04
C VAL A 30 56.14 -29.51 3.89
N ARG A 31 57.15 -29.14 4.67
CA ARG A 31 57.84 -30.07 5.58
C ARG A 31 56.94 -30.60 6.69
N ALA A 32 56.06 -29.73 7.24
CA ALA A 32 55.08 -30.12 8.24
C ALA A 32 54.00 -31.08 7.67
N SER A 33 53.61 -30.91 6.41
CA SER A 33 52.70 -31.84 5.71
C SER A 33 53.34 -33.20 5.44
N LEU A 34 54.69 -33.26 5.34
CA LEU A 34 55.48 -34.48 5.16
C LEU A 34 55.82 -35.17 6.50
N GLY A 35 55.37 -34.62 7.62
CA GLY A 35 55.50 -35.24 8.97
C GLY A 35 56.69 -34.73 9.80
N ASP A 36 57.36 -33.65 9.40
CA ASP A 36 58.43 -33.05 10.17
C ASP A 36 57.88 -32.28 11.36
N GLU A 37 58.13 -32.78 12.56
CA GLU A 37 57.61 -32.24 13.81
C GLU A 37 58.25 -30.92 14.18
N SER A 38 59.49 -30.68 13.73
CA SER A 38 60.19 -29.40 13.95
C SER A 38 59.60 -28.27 13.10
N ALA A 39 59.16 -28.59 11.89
CA ALA A 39 58.47 -27.65 11.01
C ALA A 39 57.04 -27.31 11.49
N ARG A 40 56.39 -28.22 12.24
CA ARG A 40 55.07 -27.97 12.85
C ARG A 40 55.09 -26.90 13.91
N GLN A 41 56.20 -26.67 14.57
CA GLN A 41 56.34 -25.60 15.58
C GLN A 41 56.35 -24.21 14.96
N TYR A 42 56.61 -24.07 13.66
CA TYR A 42 56.57 -22.81 12.92
C TYR A 42 55.22 -22.52 12.33
N LEU A 43 54.32 -23.52 12.26
CA LEU A 43 52.96 -23.31 11.92
C LEU A 43 52.19 -22.90 13.20
N PRO A 44 51.47 -21.78 13.19
CA PRO A 44 50.62 -21.48 14.35
C PRO A 44 49.70 -22.66 14.52
N ALA A 45 49.67 -23.22 15.73
CA ALA A 45 48.66 -24.21 16.09
C ALA A 45 47.31 -23.58 15.71
N ALA A 46 46.61 -24.23 14.80
CA ALA A 46 45.27 -23.83 14.41
C ALA A 46 44.37 -24.06 15.62
N SER A 47 44.44 -23.20 16.61
CA SER A 47 43.26 -22.92 17.43
C SER A 47 42.40 -22.03 16.56
N ASP A 48 41.48 -22.66 15.87
CA ASP A 48 40.51 -21.99 15.05
C ASP A 48 39.63 -21.15 15.95
N THR A 49 40.09 -19.93 16.23
CA THR A 49 39.29 -18.94 16.94
C THR A 49 38.35 -18.36 15.92
N ASP A 50 37.19 -19.01 15.77
CA ASP A 50 36.14 -18.61 14.87
C ASP A 50 35.47 -17.32 15.37
N THR A 51 34.81 -16.61 14.48
CA THR A 51 34.00 -15.43 14.79
C THR A 51 32.91 -15.71 15.82
N THR A 52 32.53 -16.98 16.03
CA THR A 52 31.65 -17.45 17.11
C THR A 52 32.31 -17.40 18.48
N ASP A 53 33.61 -17.66 18.58
CA ASP A 53 34.35 -17.66 19.83
C ASP A 53 34.66 -16.24 20.33
N VAL A 54 34.70 -15.27 19.42
CA VAL A 54 34.97 -13.86 19.68
C VAL A 54 33.79 -12.95 19.34
N ALA A 55 32.57 -13.49 19.37
CA ALA A 55 31.35 -12.74 19.04
C ALA A 55 31.21 -11.42 19.86
N GLY A 56 31.76 -11.38 21.08
CA GLY A 56 31.77 -10.17 21.90
C GLY A 56 32.77 -9.11 21.46
N LEU A 57 33.77 -9.46 20.62
CA LEU A 57 34.78 -8.55 20.10
C LEU A 57 34.49 -8.04 18.69
N VAL A 58 33.53 -8.66 17.99
CA VAL A 58 33.09 -8.21 16.68
C VAL A 58 32.01 -7.16 16.89
N PRO A 59 32.28 -5.87 16.66
CA PRO A 59 31.27 -4.84 16.82
C PRO A 59 30.17 -5.04 15.79
N THR A 60 28.94 -5.30 16.24
CA THR A 60 27.76 -5.31 15.37
C THR A 60 27.46 -3.87 14.98
N ARG A 61 27.79 -3.50 13.75
CA ARG A 61 27.37 -2.22 13.20
C ARG A 61 25.91 -2.31 12.79
N GLN A 62 25.07 -1.58 13.47
CA GLN A 62 23.71 -1.32 12.99
C GLN A 62 23.79 -0.31 11.85
N LEU A 63 23.18 -0.66 10.72
CA LEU A 63 22.95 0.29 9.63
C LEU A 63 21.90 1.30 10.11
N THR A 64 22.08 2.54 9.70
CA THR A 64 21.11 3.61 9.98
C THR A 64 19.85 3.50 9.14
N GLU A 65 19.83 2.59 8.16
CA GLU A 65 18.70 2.34 7.30
C GLU A 65 17.72 1.36 7.96
N ILE A 66 16.48 1.79 8.11
CA ILE A 66 15.39 0.96 8.64
C ILE A 66 14.64 0.39 7.44
N ILE A 67 14.63 -0.93 7.30
CA ILE A 67 13.97 -1.61 6.18
C ILE A 67 12.49 -1.82 6.51
N ASN A 68 11.61 -1.16 5.76
CA ASN A 68 10.16 -1.38 5.83
C ASN A 68 9.67 -2.13 4.58
N ASN A 69 9.60 -3.46 4.67
CA ASN A 69 9.20 -4.33 3.55
C ASN A 69 7.70 -4.28 3.21
N LYS A 70 6.89 -3.62 4.02
CA LYS A 70 5.43 -3.52 3.85
C LYS A 70 4.94 -2.09 3.74
N SER A 71 5.83 -1.16 3.40
CA SER A 71 5.42 0.21 3.10
C SER A 71 4.54 0.23 1.85
N THR A 72 3.39 0.86 1.94
CA THR A 72 2.55 1.13 0.80
C THR A 72 1.86 2.47 0.98
N SER A 73 2.24 3.42 0.17
CA SER A 73 1.58 4.72 0.04
C SER A 73 0.43 4.68 -0.98
N GLY A 74 0.29 3.59 -1.73
CA GLY A 74 -0.75 3.42 -2.73
C GLY A 74 -2.14 3.30 -2.12
N ARG A 75 -3.11 4.02 -2.70
CA ARG A 75 -4.52 4.00 -2.30
C ARG A 75 -5.40 3.57 -3.47
N PRO A 76 -5.37 2.26 -3.85
CA PRO A 76 -5.99 1.78 -5.10
C PRO A 76 -7.46 2.13 -5.24
N SER A 77 -8.26 1.98 -4.18
CA SER A 77 -9.70 2.30 -4.22
C SER A 77 -9.96 3.80 -4.36
N ILE A 78 -9.08 4.65 -3.80
CA ILE A 78 -9.18 6.11 -3.98
C ILE A 78 -8.74 6.52 -5.38
N ASP A 79 -7.67 5.91 -5.90
CA ASP A 79 -7.15 6.17 -7.24
C ASP A 79 -8.14 5.75 -8.35
N ALA A 80 -9.00 4.77 -8.06
CA ALA A 80 -10.02 4.27 -8.98
C ALA A 80 -11.24 5.19 -9.12
N ILE A 81 -11.43 6.18 -8.23
CA ILE A 81 -12.56 7.10 -8.20
C ILE A 81 -12.10 8.55 -8.39
N SER A 82 -13.06 9.47 -8.42
CA SER A 82 -12.76 10.91 -8.49
C SER A 82 -12.30 11.45 -7.14
N ALA A 83 -11.33 12.38 -7.17
CA ALA A 83 -10.83 13.07 -5.99
C ALA A 83 -11.31 14.53 -5.96
N GLY A 84 -11.55 15.06 -4.77
CA GLY A 84 -11.93 16.44 -4.54
C GLY A 84 -11.28 17.00 -3.27
N THR A 85 -11.34 18.30 -3.10
CA THR A 85 -10.84 18.97 -1.90
C THR A 85 -11.99 19.18 -0.91
N LEU A 86 -11.71 18.84 0.35
CA LEU A 86 -12.68 19.04 1.43
C LEU A 86 -12.89 20.55 1.69
N PRO A 87 -14.12 21.01 1.95
CA PRO A 87 -14.38 22.37 2.41
C PRO A 87 -13.64 22.67 3.73
N ASP A 88 -13.19 23.92 3.88
CA ASP A 88 -12.35 24.34 5.01
C ASP A 88 -13.05 24.30 6.38
N ALA A 89 -14.38 24.27 6.39
CA ALA A 89 -15.17 24.28 7.64
C ALA A 89 -16.39 23.35 7.56
N GLY A 90 -16.79 22.85 8.72
CA GLY A 90 -17.98 22.01 8.89
C GLY A 90 -17.66 20.51 8.98
N PHE A 91 -18.46 19.77 9.76
CA PHE A 91 -18.40 18.30 9.85
C PHE A 91 -19.35 17.62 8.86
N LYS A 92 -20.10 18.41 8.11
CA LYS A 92 -21.05 17.96 7.10
C LYS A 92 -21.15 19.01 6.02
N PHE A 93 -21.19 18.58 4.78
CA PHE A 93 -21.46 19.46 3.65
C PHE A 93 -22.49 18.81 2.72
N GLN A 94 -23.13 19.63 1.91
CA GLN A 94 -24.22 19.22 1.04
C GLN A 94 -23.83 19.43 -0.42
N ILE A 95 -24.11 18.43 -1.25
CA ILE A 95 -23.92 18.49 -2.68
C ILE A 95 -25.31 18.49 -3.33
N PRO A 96 -25.71 19.53 -4.08
CA PRO A 96 -26.96 19.49 -4.80
C PRO A 96 -26.89 18.45 -5.94
N ARG A 97 -27.92 17.61 -6.02
CA ARG A 97 -28.08 16.66 -7.13
C ARG A 97 -29.49 16.74 -7.72
N VAL A 98 -29.58 16.50 -9.01
CA VAL A 98 -30.88 16.41 -9.69
C VAL A 98 -31.53 15.10 -9.31
N LYS A 99 -32.74 15.15 -8.76
CA LYS A 99 -33.56 13.99 -8.40
C LYS A 99 -34.47 13.57 -9.55
N ALA A 100 -35.10 14.55 -10.18
CA ALA A 100 -35.96 14.32 -11.32
C ALA A 100 -35.59 15.26 -12.47
N VAL A 101 -35.60 14.75 -13.68
CA VAL A 101 -35.35 15.51 -14.92
C VAL A 101 -36.65 15.75 -15.65
N PRO A 102 -36.76 16.88 -16.38
CA PRO A 102 -37.94 17.13 -17.21
C PRO A 102 -38.05 16.11 -18.32
N THR A 103 -39.25 15.67 -18.62
CA THR A 103 -39.51 14.77 -19.74
C THR A 103 -39.99 15.56 -20.95
N VAL A 104 -39.46 15.21 -22.12
CA VAL A 104 -39.91 15.71 -23.42
C VAL A 104 -40.49 14.53 -24.21
N ALA A 105 -41.70 14.66 -24.64
CA ALA A 105 -42.39 13.65 -25.44
C ALA A 105 -42.93 14.25 -26.74
N GLU A 106 -43.06 13.44 -27.77
CA GLU A 106 -43.77 13.82 -28.95
C GLU A 106 -45.23 14.10 -28.59
N THR A 107 -45.70 15.28 -28.97
CA THR A 107 -47.05 15.72 -28.64
C THR A 107 -47.86 15.92 -29.88
N ALA A 108 -49.01 15.27 -29.95
CA ALA A 108 -49.94 15.43 -31.05
C ALA A 108 -50.52 16.86 -31.10
N GLU A 109 -50.98 17.26 -32.27
CA GLU A 109 -51.61 18.58 -32.45
C GLU A 109 -52.75 18.79 -31.45
N LYS A 110 -52.73 19.90 -30.74
CA LYS A 110 -53.71 20.29 -29.66
C LYS A 110 -53.64 19.44 -28.39
N ALA A 111 -52.70 18.52 -28.22
CA ALA A 111 -52.49 17.82 -26.94
C ALA A 111 -51.71 18.68 -25.95
N ALA A 112 -51.91 18.44 -24.67
CA ALA A 112 -51.18 19.13 -23.61
C ALA A 112 -49.70 18.66 -23.61
N PHE A 113 -48.77 19.60 -23.39
CA PHE A 113 -47.37 19.28 -23.22
C PHE A 113 -47.13 18.51 -21.91
N SER A 114 -46.07 17.68 -21.87
CA SER A 114 -45.63 17.03 -20.66
C SER A 114 -45.12 18.09 -19.66
N ASP A 115 -45.77 18.16 -18.51
CA ASP A 115 -45.41 19.07 -17.40
C ASP A 115 -44.73 18.27 -16.31
N THR A 116 -43.41 18.02 -16.46
CA THR A 116 -42.60 17.35 -15.45
C THR A 116 -41.62 18.36 -14.89
N GLN A 117 -41.71 18.62 -13.59
CA GLN A 117 -40.84 19.58 -12.90
C GLN A 117 -39.46 18.99 -12.63
N VAL A 118 -38.44 19.86 -12.66
CA VAL A 118 -37.08 19.51 -12.19
C VAL A 118 -37.09 19.52 -10.67
N GLU A 119 -36.71 18.39 -10.08
CA GLU A 119 -36.49 18.32 -8.63
C GLU A 119 -35.00 18.26 -8.33
N ILE A 120 -34.55 19.08 -7.38
CA ILE A 120 -33.19 19.10 -6.86
C ILE A 120 -33.24 18.71 -5.38
N GLU A 121 -32.40 17.76 -4.99
CA GLU A 121 -32.22 17.38 -3.60
C GLU A 121 -30.77 17.59 -3.15
N TYR A 122 -30.52 17.63 -1.85
CA TYR A 122 -29.18 17.72 -1.29
C TYR A 122 -28.70 16.33 -0.86
N LEU A 123 -27.52 15.97 -1.33
CA LEU A 123 -26.77 14.82 -0.84
C LEU A 123 -25.92 15.28 0.35
N ASP A 124 -26.23 14.77 1.52
CA ASP A 124 -25.46 15.02 2.72
C ASP A 124 -24.20 14.16 2.75
N VAL A 125 -23.05 14.77 3.00
CA VAL A 125 -21.75 14.11 3.09
C VAL A 125 -21.12 14.41 4.44
N ASP A 126 -20.90 13.36 5.24
CA ASP A 126 -20.30 13.47 6.57
C ASP A 126 -18.78 13.44 6.49
N VAL A 127 -18.13 14.39 7.15
CA VAL A 127 -16.68 14.47 7.28
C VAL A 127 -16.22 13.61 8.46
N LYS A 128 -15.31 12.66 8.19
CA LYS A 128 -14.75 11.77 9.20
C LYS A 128 -13.31 12.13 9.49
N LYS A 129 -12.92 12.02 10.76
CA LYS A 129 -11.53 12.17 11.20
C LYS A 129 -10.86 10.79 11.19
N TYR A 130 -9.70 10.71 10.57
CA TYR A 130 -8.79 9.56 10.63
C TYR A 130 -7.57 9.98 11.40
N ALA A 131 -7.30 9.33 12.53
CA ALA A 131 -6.23 9.72 13.44
C ALA A 131 -5.51 8.50 13.98
N GLY A 132 -4.22 8.63 14.16
CA GLY A 132 -3.36 7.68 14.85
C GLY A 132 -2.50 8.42 15.88
N MET A 133 -2.08 7.73 16.93
CA MET A 133 -1.28 8.27 18.00
C MET A 133 -0.20 7.28 18.40
N GLN A 134 0.98 7.80 18.73
CA GLN A 134 2.11 7.05 19.28
C GLN A 134 2.61 7.74 20.53
N LEU A 135 2.85 6.96 21.58
CA LEU A 135 3.48 7.42 22.82
C LEU A 135 4.93 6.96 22.86
N PHE A 136 5.83 7.87 23.20
CA PHE A 136 7.26 7.59 23.36
C PHE A 136 7.73 8.12 24.70
N ASP A 137 8.58 7.35 25.37
CA ASP A 137 9.30 7.83 26.53
C ASP A 137 10.40 8.82 26.11
N VAL A 138 10.63 9.85 26.92
CA VAL A 138 11.65 10.88 26.66
C VAL A 138 13.03 10.27 26.46
N GLU A 139 13.32 9.15 27.16
CA GLU A 139 14.59 8.43 27.04
C GLU A 139 14.82 7.88 25.61
N VAL A 140 13.76 7.48 24.92
CA VAL A 140 13.85 7.05 23.50
C VAL A 140 14.19 8.24 22.62
N LEU A 141 13.62 9.43 22.91
CA LEU A 141 13.92 10.66 22.16
C LEU A 141 15.39 11.07 22.31
N ASP A 142 15.95 10.95 23.52
CA ASP A 142 17.32 11.37 23.81
C ASP A 142 18.38 10.41 23.26
N ARG A 143 18.04 9.12 23.07
CA ARG A 143 19.00 8.07 22.70
C ARG A 143 18.80 7.49 21.29
N THR A 144 17.75 7.88 20.58
CA THR A 144 17.43 7.36 19.23
C THR A 144 17.97 8.27 18.16
N SER A 145 18.34 7.68 17.01
CA SER A 145 18.84 8.43 15.86
C SER A 145 17.71 9.22 15.16
N PRO A 146 18.01 10.38 14.54
CA PRO A 146 17.04 11.15 13.77
C PRO A 146 16.33 10.36 12.64
N ALA A 147 16.98 9.31 12.13
CA ALA A 147 16.40 8.44 11.09
C ALA A 147 15.12 7.72 11.56
N PHE A 148 15.02 7.41 12.86
CA PHE A 148 13.84 6.79 13.45
C PHE A 148 12.59 7.67 13.30
N PHE A 149 12.71 8.98 13.52
CA PHE A 149 11.56 9.89 13.43
C PHE A 149 11.07 10.07 12.00
N ALA A 150 11.99 10.07 11.02
CA ALA A 150 11.64 10.13 9.62
C ALA A 150 10.87 8.86 9.19
N GLU A 151 11.33 7.69 9.61
CA GLU A 151 10.65 6.43 9.35
C GLU A 151 9.31 6.36 10.07
N LEU A 152 9.23 6.82 11.31
CA LEU A 152 7.97 6.91 12.05
C LEU A 152 6.93 7.75 11.30
N GLN A 153 7.32 8.91 10.80
CA GLN A 153 6.43 9.77 10.02
C GLN A 153 5.93 9.05 8.76
N SER A 154 6.82 8.31 8.07
CA SER A 154 6.46 7.50 6.92
C SER A 154 5.45 6.41 7.29
N LEU A 155 5.69 5.69 8.40
CA LEU A 155 4.79 4.64 8.89
C LEU A 155 3.40 5.19 9.27
N MET A 156 3.35 6.37 9.87
CA MET A 156 2.08 7.02 10.22
C MET A 156 1.32 7.46 8.97
N ALA A 157 2.02 7.97 7.95
CA ALA A 157 1.43 8.33 6.67
C ALA A 157 0.88 7.08 5.93
N ASP A 158 1.62 5.97 5.94
CA ASP A 158 1.18 4.69 5.38
C ASP A 158 -0.06 4.15 6.11
N ALA A 159 -0.09 4.25 7.44
CA ALA A 159 -1.24 3.83 8.23
C ALA A 159 -2.50 4.65 7.90
N TYR A 160 -2.34 5.97 7.74
CA TYR A 160 -3.41 6.85 7.30
C TYR A 160 -3.89 6.50 5.89
N ALA A 161 -2.98 6.27 4.95
CA ALA A 161 -3.29 5.86 3.58
C ALA A 161 -4.09 4.54 3.55
N LYS A 162 -3.68 3.55 4.36
CA LYS A 162 -4.39 2.27 4.50
C LYS A 162 -5.79 2.45 5.09
N ALA A 163 -5.94 3.23 6.14
CA ALA A 163 -7.23 3.45 6.80
C ALA A 163 -8.24 4.16 5.88
N THR A 164 -7.80 5.20 5.16
CA THR A 164 -8.63 5.92 4.20
C THR A 164 -9.00 5.05 3.00
N ASN A 165 -8.08 4.25 2.47
CA ASN A 165 -8.36 3.32 1.37
C ASN A 165 -9.43 2.28 1.77
N VAL A 166 -9.30 1.67 2.96
CA VAL A 166 -10.29 0.71 3.47
C VAL A 166 -11.67 1.35 3.63
N ALA A 167 -11.74 2.59 4.13
CA ALA A 167 -13.00 3.31 4.29
C ALA A 167 -13.70 3.55 2.94
N VAL A 168 -12.95 3.98 1.93
CA VAL A 168 -13.47 4.21 0.58
C VAL A 168 -13.90 2.90 -0.07
N ARG A 169 -13.05 1.87 -0.02
CA ARG A 169 -13.37 0.52 -0.53
C ARG A 169 -14.68 0.00 0.09
N THR A 170 -14.83 0.14 1.41
CA THR A 170 -16.04 -0.33 2.11
C THR A 170 -17.28 0.43 1.66
N ALA A 171 -17.18 1.74 1.47
CA ALA A 171 -18.29 2.55 0.98
C ALA A 171 -18.71 2.16 -0.45
N ILE A 172 -17.74 1.94 -1.35
CA ILE A 172 -18.01 1.48 -2.72
C ILE A 172 -18.65 0.09 -2.68
N GLN A 173 -18.08 -0.85 -1.93
CA GLN A 173 -18.58 -2.23 -1.84
C GLN A 173 -20.00 -2.31 -1.26
N THR A 174 -20.32 -1.44 -0.29
CA THR A 174 -21.66 -1.36 0.30
C THR A 174 -22.68 -0.77 -0.67
N GLY A 175 -22.29 0.25 -1.45
CA GLY A 175 -23.15 0.88 -2.44
C GLY A 175 -23.29 0.08 -3.74
N ALA A 176 -22.36 -0.82 -4.04
CA ALA A 176 -22.31 -1.58 -5.28
C ALA A 176 -23.47 -2.57 -5.41
N SER A 177 -24.12 -2.59 -6.58
CA SER A 177 -25.05 -3.63 -6.95
C SER A 177 -24.34 -4.97 -7.09
N ALA A 178 -24.91 -6.04 -6.56
CA ALA A 178 -24.34 -7.39 -6.71
C ALA A 178 -24.70 -7.98 -8.09
N ASP A 179 -23.79 -8.77 -8.67
CA ASP A 179 -24.11 -9.58 -9.84
C ASP A 179 -25.23 -10.57 -9.48
N GLY A 180 -26.32 -10.58 -10.26
CA GLY A 180 -27.38 -11.58 -10.12
C GLY A 180 -26.96 -12.97 -10.57
N THR A 181 -25.86 -13.09 -11.31
CA THR A 181 -25.28 -14.35 -11.76
C THR A 181 -24.10 -14.70 -10.86
N ALA A 182 -24.27 -15.73 -10.06
CA ALA A 182 -23.17 -16.28 -9.26
C ALA A 182 -22.19 -17.04 -10.19
N ILE A 183 -20.90 -16.79 -10.05
CA ILE A 183 -19.86 -17.38 -10.88
C ILE A 183 -19.05 -18.35 -10.01
N THR A 184 -18.89 -19.60 -10.49
CA THR A 184 -18.08 -20.62 -9.82
C THR A 184 -16.63 -20.51 -10.24
N LEU A 185 -15.73 -20.51 -9.29
CA LEU A 185 -14.29 -20.49 -9.55
C LEU A 185 -13.74 -21.91 -9.78
N PRO A 186 -12.70 -22.07 -10.59
CA PRO A 186 -12.02 -21.07 -11.43
C PRO A 186 -12.83 -20.68 -12.66
N TRP A 187 -12.96 -19.40 -12.90
CA TRP A 187 -13.65 -18.89 -14.08
C TRP A 187 -12.74 -18.84 -15.30
N ASP A 188 -13.38 -18.91 -16.47
CA ASP A 188 -12.69 -18.77 -17.74
C ASP A 188 -12.73 -17.32 -18.26
N GLY A 189 -12.06 -17.08 -19.40
CA GLY A 189 -12.03 -15.76 -20.01
C GLY A 189 -13.39 -15.27 -20.53
N ALA A 190 -14.30 -16.17 -20.89
CA ALA A 190 -15.64 -15.83 -21.35
C ALA A 190 -16.52 -15.40 -20.17
N GLU A 191 -16.42 -16.06 -19.03
CA GLU A 191 -17.13 -15.69 -17.80
C GLU A 191 -16.67 -14.33 -17.28
N MET A 192 -15.35 -14.06 -17.32
CA MET A 192 -14.79 -12.76 -16.95
C MET A 192 -15.31 -11.65 -17.86
N ALA A 193 -15.25 -11.87 -19.19
CA ALA A 193 -15.76 -10.90 -20.16
C ALA A 193 -17.26 -10.68 -19.99
N GLY A 194 -18.03 -11.74 -19.74
CA GLY A 194 -19.43 -11.68 -19.42
C GLY A 194 -19.75 -10.88 -18.17
N PHE A 195 -18.98 -11.07 -17.10
CA PHE A 195 -19.10 -10.27 -15.87
C PHE A 195 -18.86 -8.78 -16.12
N ILE A 196 -17.76 -8.42 -16.78
CA ILE A 196 -17.44 -7.02 -17.12
C ILE A 196 -18.52 -6.39 -18.00
N ALA A 197 -19.06 -7.16 -18.96
CA ALA A 197 -20.15 -6.70 -19.82
C ALA A 197 -21.43 -6.42 -19.02
N ARG A 198 -21.87 -7.35 -18.15
CA ARG A 198 -23.02 -7.14 -17.26
C ARG A 198 -22.82 -5.97 -16.30
N ALA A 199 -21.61 -5.83 -15.75
CA ALA A 199 -21.27 -4.71 -14.89
C ALA A 199 -21.39 -3.37 -15.63
N SER A 200 -20.84 -3.29 -16.83
CA SER A 200 -20.90 -2.08 -17.66
C SER A 200 -22.32 -1.74 -18.09
N ASP A 201 -23.12 -2.75 -18.47
CA ASP A 201 -24.54 -2.60 -18.80
C ASP A 201 -25.35 -2.09 -17.62
N SER A 202 -25.22 -2.72 -16.45
CA SER A 202 -25.91 -2.30 -15.22
C SER A 202 -25.54 -0.86 -14.81
N ILE A 203 -24.26 -0.50 -14.87
CA ILE A 203 -23.81 0.85 -14.56
C ILE A 203 -24.36 1.86 -15.58
N TYR A 204 -24.30 1.54 -16.87
CA TYR A 204 -24.79 2.42 -17.92
C TYR A 204 -26.30 2.64 -17.85
N THR A 205 -27.06 1.59 -17.64
CA THR A 205 -28.53 1.66 -17.50
C THR A 205 -28.95 2.58 -16.35
N ASN A 206 -28.21 2.57 -15.23
CA ASN A 206 -28.57 3.34 -14.06
C ASN A 206 -27.96 4.75 -14.01
N THR A 207 -26.84 4.99 -14.69
CA THR A 207 -26.10 6.26 -14.59
C THR A 207 -25.92 6.98 -15.92
N LEU A 208 -26.23 6.33 -17.05
CA LEU A 208 -25.96 6.76 -18.42
C LEU A 208 -24.47 7.04 -18.68
N ARG A 209 -23.59 6.38 -17.90
CA ARG A 209 -22.13 6.46 -18.02
C ARG A 209 -21.52 5.08 -17.94
N PHE A 210 -20.53 4.82 -18.77
CA PHE A 210 -19.82 3.53 -18.74
C PHE A 210 -18.91 3.40 -17.53
N ALA A 211 -18.66 2.16 -17.15
CA ALA A 211 -17.60 1.82 -16.21
C ALA A 211 -16.23 2.27 -16.73
N GLN A 212 -15.33 2.64 -15.84
CA GLN A 212 -14.00 3.14 -16.19
C GLN A 212 -12.90 2.42 -15.44
N SER A 213 -13.18 1.92 -14.23
CA SER A 213 -12.19 1.32 -13.37
C SER A 213 -12.68 -0.02 -12.82
N VAL A 214 -11.74 -0.94 -12.62
CA VAL A 214 -11.95 -2.23 -11.96
C VAL A 214 -10.99 -2.34 -10.79
N ILE A 215 -11.51 -2.62 -9.61
CA ILE A 215 -10.74 -2.84 -8.39
C ILE A 215 -10.79 -4.35 -8.09
N VAL A 216 -9.64 -4.98 -7.96
CA VAL A 216 -9.54 -6.43 -7.74
C VAL A 216 -8.68 -6.75 -6.52
N SER A 217 -8.96 -7.90 -5.88
CA SER A 217 -8.06 -8.45 -4.87
C SER A 217 -6.77 -8.97 -5.51
N PRO A 218 -5.65 -9.08 -4.77
CA PRO A 218 -4.42 -9.68 -5.29
C PRO A 218 -4.60 -11.10 -5.81
N THR A 219 -5.46 -11.90 -5.16
CA THR A 219 -5.78 -13.27 -5.59
C THR A 219 -6.53 -13.28 -6.92
N GLN A 220 -7.53 -12.42 -7.07
CA GLN A 220 -8.27 -12.30 -8.33
C GLN A 220 -7.40 -11.75 -9.46
N TRP A 221 -6.50 -10.82 -9.16
CA TRP A 221 -5.51 -10.35 -10.13
C TRP A 221 -4.64 -11.50 -10.64
N SER A 222 -4.16 -12.37 -9.74
CA SER A 222 -3.39 -13.57 -10.13
C SER A 222 -4.20 -14.51 -11.02
N ASN A 223 -5.48 -14.74 -10.70
CA ASN A 223 -6.39 -15.55 -11.51
C ASN A 223 -6.58 -14.96 -12.91
N ILE A 224 -6.81 -13.63 -13.00
CA ILE A 224 -6.98 -12.94 -14.29
C ILE A 224 -5.72 -13.05 -15.16
N MET A 225 -4.54 -12.84 -14.56
CA MET A 225 -3.27 -12.94 -15.30
C MET A 225 -2.94 -14.37 -15.74
N GLY A 226 -3.43 -15.37 -15.01
CA GLY A 226 -3.27 -16.78 -15.34
C GLY A 226 -4.26 -17.35 -16.35
N MET A 227 -5.24 -16.55 -16.79
CA MET A 227 -6.24 -17.03 -17.76
C MET A 227 -5.63 -17.27 -19.15
N VAL A 228 -5.93 -18.43 -19.71
CA VAL A 228 -5.52 -18.85 -21.04
C VAL A 228 -6.74 -19.25 -21.87
N ASP A 229 -6.61 -19.14 -23.19
CA ASP A 229 -7.63 -19.66 -24.11
C ASP A 229 -7.50 -21.20 -24.27
N SER A 230 -8.41 -21.80 -25.08
CA SER A 230 -8.38 -23.23 -25.40
C SER A 230 -7.09 -23.69 -26.11
N GLN A 231 -6.25 -22.75 -26.54
CA GLN A 231 -4.96 -22.99 -27.19
C GLN A 231 -3.77 -22.66 -26.30
N ASN A 232 -3.99 -22.50 -24.96
CA ASN A 232 -2.99 -22.10 -23.97
C ASN A 232 -2.32 -20.73 -24.25
N ARG A 233 -3.00 -19.82 -24.92
CA ARG A 233 -2.51 -18.45 -25.11
C ARG A 233 -3.05 -17.55 -23.99
N PRO A 234 -2.22 -16.68 -23.40
CA PRO A 234 -2.68 -15.72 -22.39
C PRO A 234 -3.79 -14.81 -22.97
N LEU A 235 -4.91 -14.72 -22.27
CA LEU A 235 -6.03 -13.85 -22.65
C LEU A 235 -5.77 -12.40 -22.26
N PHE A 236 -5.09 -12.19 -21.13
CA PHE A 236 -4.80 -10.85 -20.62
C PHE A 236 -3.30 -10.66 -20.53
N ILE A 237 -2.80 -9.69 -21.28
CA ILE A 237 -1.41 -9.24 -21.20
C ILE A 237 -1.42 -7.99 -20.35
N ALA A 238 -0.68 -7.99 -19.25
CA ALA A 238 -0.47 -6.79 -18.44
C ALA A 238 0.37 -5.78 -19.24
N SER A 239 -0.29 -4.99 -20.07
CA SER A 239 0.35 -3.82 -20.66
C SER A 239 0.44 -2.76 -19.56
N GLN A 240 1.64 -2.55 -19.04
CA GLN A 240 1.85 -1.40 -18.15
C GLN A 240 1.68 -0.13 -18.97
N PRO A 241 0.83 0.81 -18.53
CA PRO A 241 0.74 2.09 -19.19
C PRO A 241 2.10 2.78 -19.09
N GLN A 242 2.80 2.86 -20.21
CA GLN A 242 4.05 3.61 -20.31
C GLN A 242 3.70 5.07 -20.52
N ASN A 243 3.73 5.87 -19.47
CA ASN A 243 3.79 7.31 -19.65
C ASN A 243 5.25 7.76 -19.60
N ALA A 244 5.59 8.71 -20.45
CA ALA A 244 6.95 9.26 -20.55
C ALA A 244 7.44 9.95 -19.26
N ALA A 245 6.54 10.21 -18.30
CA ALA A 245 6.82 10.91 -17.04
C ALA A 245 7.06 9.98 -15.84
N GLY A 246 6.88 8.67 -15.96
CA GLY A 246 7.09 7.71 -14.87
C GLY A 246 6.13 7.85 -13.67
N SER A 247 5.08 8.67 -13.76
CA SER A 247 4.15 8.97 -12.68
C SER A 247 2.85 8.16 -12.74
N VAL A 248 2.97 6.87 -12.97
CA VAL A 248 1.81 5.97 -12.87
C VAL A 248 1.57 5.64 -11.41
N SER A 249 0.30 5.72 -10.97
CA SER A 249 -0.11 5.22 -9.66
C SER A 249 0.40 3.79 -9.46
N GLN A 250 1.06 3.52 -8.33
CA GLN A 250 1.60 2.20 -8.02
C GLN A 250 0.52 1.11 -7.95
N SER A 251 -0.72 1.50 -7.83
CA SER A 251 -1.89 0.61 -7.76
C SER A 251 -2.47 0.24 -9.12
N LEU A 252 -2.19 1.02 -10.18
CA LEU A 252 -2.61 0.70 -11.54
C LEU A 252 -1.73 -0.40 -12.14
N ARG A 253 -2.35 -1.52 -12.53
CA ARG A 253 -1.66 -2.71 -13.04
C ARG A 253 -1.99 -3.06 -14.49
N GLY A 254 -2.51 -2.11 -15.25
CA GLY A 254 -2.85 -2.30 -16.65
C GLY A 254 -4.31 -2.01 -16.94
N SER A 255 -4.83 -2.57 -18.01
CA SER A 255 -6.24 -2.46 -18.40
C SER A 255 -6.86 -3.84 -18.59
N LEU A 256 -8.11 -3.97 -18.18
CA LEU A 256 -8.92 -5.18 -18.37
C LEU A 256 -10.13 -4.82 -19.24
N LEU A 257 -10.16 -5.32 -20.48
CA LEU A 257 -11.24 -5.03 -21.44
C LEU A 257 -11.53 -3.52 -21.61
N GLY A 258 -10.49 -2.69 -21.62
CA GLY A 258 -10.61 -1.24 -21.76
C GLY A 258 -10.89 -0.46 -20.46
N LEU A 259 -10.96 -1.13 -19.32
CA LEU A 259 -11.11 -0.53 -18.00
C LEU A 259 -9.77 -0.51 -17.27
N ASP A 260 -9.49 0.56 -16.50
CA ASP A 260 -8.29 0.67 -15.70
C ASP A 260 -8.32 -0.35 -14.55
N LEU A 261 -7.28 -1.19 -14.44
CA LEU A 261 -7.18 -2.27 -13.45
C LEU A 261 -6.37 -1.82 -12.24
N TYR A 262 -7.03 -1.76 -11.08
CA TYR A 262 -6.42 -1.44 -9.79
C TYR A 262 -6.39 -2.67 -8.89
N VAL A 263 -5.23 -2.95 -8.29
CA VAL A 263 -5.09 -4.05 -7.32
C VAL A 263 -5.12 -3.49 -5.91
N ASP A 264 -6.13 -3.87 -5.14
CA ASP A 264 -6.31 -3.39 -3.78
C ASP A 264 -5.93 -4.46 -2.75
N TYR A 265 -4.91 -4.16 -1.94
CA TYR A 265 -4.44 -5.02 -0.85
C TYR A 265 -5.46 -5.19 0.28
N SER A 266 -6.46 -4.33 0.36
CA SER A 266 -7.52 -4.40 1.37
C SER A 266 -8.63 -5.39 1.02
N LEU A 267 -8.71 -5.82 -0.24
CA LEU A 267 -9.57 -6.92 -0.70
C LEU A 267 -8.80 -8.23 -0.55
N THR A 268 -9.44 -9.25 0.00
CA THR A 268 -8.81 -10.54 0.23
C THR A 268 -9.57 -11.67 -0.45
N GLY A 269 -8.82 -12.66 -0.96
CA GLY A 269 -9.38 -13.88 -1.52
C GLY A 269 -10.23 -13.67 -2.76
N VAL A 270 -11.24 -14.53 -2.89
CA VAL A 270 -12.15 -14.65 -4.04
C VAL A 270 -13.63 -14.53 -3.62
N ALA A 271 -13.88 -14.03 -2.42
CA ALA A 271 -15.22 -13.85 -1.87
C ALA A 271 -16.02 -12.78 -2.63
N ASP A 272 -17.30 -12.66 -2.28
CA ASP A 272 -18.18 -11.62 -2.82
C ASP A 272 -17.56 -10.24 -2.69
N GLY A 273 -17.62 -9.48 -3.77
CA GLY A 273 -17.02 -8.15 -3.83
C GLY A 273 -15.49 -8.15 -3.90
N SER A 274 -14.84 -9.29 -4.19
CA SER A 274 -13.40 -9.35 -4.48
C SER A 274 -13.01 -8.68 -5.79
N ILE A 275 -13.99 -8.44 -6.66
CA ILE A 275 -13.89 -7.59 -7.85
C ILE A 275 -15.02 -6.58 -7.81
N ILE A 276 -14.69 -5.32 -8.04
CA ILE A 276 -15.63 -4.21 -8.08
C ILE A 276 -15.37 -3.41 -9.34
N VAL A 277 -16.37 -3.29 -10.17
CA VAL A 277 -16.36 -2.42 -11.36
C VAL A 277 -17.02 -1.12 -10.98
N VAL A 278 -16.38 0.01 -11.28
CA VAL A 278 -16.86 1.33 -10.83
C VAL A 278 -16.78 2.38 -11.94
N ASN A 279 -17.76 3.26 -11.97
CA ASN A 279 -17.70 4.52 -12.68
C ASN A 279 -17.09 5.58 -11.77
N ARG A 280 -15.99 6.22 -12.21
CA ARG A 280 -15.19 7.17 -11.41
C ARG A 280 -16.00 8.34 -10.87
N ASP A 281 -16.94 8.86 -11.67
CA ASP A 281 -17.72 10.05 -11.31
C ASP A 281 -18.82 9.78 -10.29
N SER A 282 -19.19 8.50 -10.11
CA SER A 282 -20.27 8.09 -9.21
C SER A 282 -19.87 8.17 -7.73
N TYR A 283 -18.55 8.13 -7.48
CA TYR A 283 -17.98 8.26 -6.14
C TYR A 283 -16.89 9.33 -6.15
N THR A 284 -16.83 10.14 -5.11
CA THR A 284 -15.80 11.17 -4.97
C THR A 284 -15.25 11.15 -3.56
N TRP A 285 -13.93 11.03 -3.45
CA TRP A 285 -13.22 11.18 -2.20
C TRP A 285 -12.81 12.62 -2.00
N TYR A 286 -13.24 13.23 -0.90
CA TYR A 286 -12.84 14.57 -0.49
C TYR A 286 -11.86 14.47 0.67
N GLU A 287 -10.73 15.12 0.56
CA GLU A 287 -9.67 15.06 1.56
C GLU A 287 -9.16 16.47 1.89
N SER A 288 -8.78 16.68 3.15
CA SER A 288 -8.10 17.91 3.55
C SER A 288 -6.69 17.93 2.95
N PRO A 289 -6.25 19.08 2.37
CA PRO A 289 -4.93 19.15 1.73
C PRO A 289 -3.77 19.05 2.72
N ARG A 290 -4.04 19.10 4.02
CA ARG A 290 -3.02 19.07 5.08
C ARG A 290 -3.31 17.97 6.09
N LEU A 291 -2.37 17.04 6.19
CA LEU A 291 -2.27 16.15 7.33
C LEU A 291 -1.66 16.92 8.50
N GLN A 292 -2.24 16.79 9.67
CA GLN A 292 -1.79 17.51 10.86
C GLN A 292 -0.99 16.57 11.74
N LEU A 293 0.20 17.02 12.11
CA LEU A 293 1.05 16.39 13.12
C LEU A 293 0.95 17.23 14.39
N ARG A 294 0.68 16.58 15.51
CA ARG A 294 0.65 17.21 16.82
C ARG A 294 1.55 16.44 17.77
N ALA A 295 2.39 17.15 18.51
CA ALA A 295 3.21 16.58 19.55
C ALA A 295 2.91 17.29 20.87
N ASP A 296 2.48 16.54 21.87
CA ASP A 296 2.19 17.04 23.21
C ASP A 296 3.02 16.28 24.24
N LYS A 297 3.55 17.01 25.27
CA LYS A 297 4.29 16.40 26.38
C LYS A 297 3.31 15.98 27.47
N VAL A 298 3.28 14.69 27.75
CA VAL A 298 2.48 14.14 28.84
C VAL A 298 3.26 14.26 30.16
N GLY A 299 2.56 14.56 31.26
CA GLY A 299 3.18 14.83 32.57
C GLY A 299 3.97 13.68 33.18
N THR A 300 3.97 12.48 32.58
CA THR A 300 4.67 11.27 33.00
C THR A 300 6.03 11.06 32.32
N GLY A 301 6.62 12.09 31.72
CA GLY A 301 7.89 11.95 30.97
C GLY A 301 7.72 11.30 29.60
N GLN A 302 6.52 11.28 29.08
CA GLN A 302 6.20 10.75 27.74
C GLN A 302 5.88 11.88 26.76
N VAL A 303 6.15 11.65 25.48
CA VAL A 303 5.77 12.54 24.38
C VAL A 303 4.78 11.80 23.51
N GLU A 304 3.62 12.42 23.32
CA GLU A 304 2.57 11.94 22.45
C GLU A 304 2.72 12.58 21.08
N VAL A 305 2.79 11.75 20.04
CA VAL A 305 2.82 12.20 18.64
C VAL A 305 1.54 11.73 17.97
N GLY A 306 0.67 12.66 17.61
CA GLY A 306 -0.60 12.41 16.92
C GLY A 306 -0.51 12.81 15.45
N TYR A 307 -1.03 11.95 14.58
CA TYR A 307 -1.16 12.18 13.15
C TYR A 307 -2.62 12.06 12.76
N TYR A 308 -3.21 13.08 12.15
CA TYR A 308 -4.61 13.05 11.79
C TYR A 308 -4.93 13.85 10.52
N GLY A 309 -5.98 13.44 9.85
CA GLY A 309 -6.54 14.12 8.69
C GLY A 309 -8.05 13.94 8.65
N TYR A 310 -8.69 14.73 7.81
CA TYR A 310 -10.12 14.68 7.57
C TYR A 310 -10.40 14.23 6.15
N GLY A 311 -11.38 13.36 6.00
CA GLY A 311 -11.82 12.87 4.71
C GLY A 311 -13.31 12.57 4.69
N ALA A 312 -13.90 12.62 3.51
CA ALA A 312 -15.31 12.34 3.30
C ALA A 312 -15.50 11.63 1.95
N ILE A 313 -16.35 10.63 1.91
CA ILE A 313 -16.75 9.99 0.67
C ILE A 313 -18.16 10.40 0.29
N ALA A 314 -18.32 10.96 -0.90
CA ALA A 314 -19.62 11.26 -1.47
C ALA A 314 -20.01 10.17 -2.47
N THR A 315 -21.10 9.47 -2.16
CA THR A 315 -21.74 8.51 -3.06
C THR A 315 -22.80 9.24 -3.87
N LYS A 316 -22.40 9.76 -5.04
CA LYS A 316 -23.32 10.51 -5.92
C LYS A 316 -24.35 9.61 -6.57
N ALA A 317 -23.94 8.40 -6.98
CA ALA A 317 -24.80 7.37 -7.52
C ALA A 317 -24.31 5.99 -7.06
N ALA A 318 -25.03 5.36 -6.14
CA ALA A 318 -24.69 4.06 -5.59
C ALA A 318 -24.62 2.98 -6.69
N ALA A 319 -25.58 3.01 -7.63
CA ALA A 319 -25.63 2.11 -8.79
C ALA A 319 -24.49 2.30 -9.81
N GLY A 320 -23.59 3.27 -9.59
CA GLY A 320 -22.37 3.45 -10.37
C GLY A 320 -21.25 2.47 -10.01
N ALA A 321 -21.50 1.52 -9.14
CA ALA A 321 -20.58 0.41 -8.82
C ALA A 321 -21.31 -0.92 -8.92
N PHE A 322 -20.57 -1.96 -9.36
CA PHE A 322 -21.07 -3.32 -9.52
C PHE A 322 -20.05 -4.30 -8.95
N LYS A 323 -20.49 -5.23 -8.12
CA LYS A 323 -19.58 -6.16 -7.44
C LYS A 323 -19.81 -7.61 -7.88
N PHE A 324 -18.72 -8.34 -7.91
CA PHE A 324 -18.67 -9.77 -8.15
C PHE A 324 -19.45 -10.54 -7.06
N ASN A 325 -20.15 -11.58 -7.49
CA ASN A 325 -20.86 -12.52 -6.65
C ASN A 325 -20.28 -13.92 -6.87
N ASN A 326 -19.75 -14.52 -5.81
CA ASN A 326 -19.18 -15.86 -5.85
C ASN A 326 -20.28 -16.89 -5.60
N ALA A 327 -20.37 -17.89 -6.48
CA ALA A 327 -21.15 -19.11 -6.18
C ALA A 327 -20.33 -19.94 -5.18
N ALA A 328 -20.66 -19.82 -3.90
CA ALA A 328 -20.02 -20.59 -2.85
C ALA A 328 -20.43 -22.08 -2.92
#